data_58888e223bba0f8d4f089c7cd07e47ac
#
_entry.id   58888e223bba0f8d4f089c7cd07e47ac
#
_cell.length_a   1.000
_cell.length_b   1.000
_cell.length_c   1.000
_cell.angle_alpha   90.00
_cell.angle_beta   90.00
_cell.angle_gamma   90.00
#
_symmetry.space_group_name_H-M   'P 1'
#
loop_
_entity.id
_entity.type
_entity.pdbx_description
1 polymer ?
#
loop_
_entity_poly.entity_id
_entity_poly.type
_entity_poly.pdbx_seq_one_letter_code
_entity_poly.pdbx_strand_id
1 'polypeptide(L)'
;MEYWLNAKPDDPVAFAAQVTTVCEVYQQAPAIAEQGGHVLSTDEKTGIQALERAAPTKPLRPGLVERPEYEYLRHGTQCLIANFDVATGAVVAPTIGPSRTEEDFAGHIAQTLATDPDATWLFIVDQLNIHKSEALVRLVAEACGIKEELGEKEKRGILQSMSTRAEFLSDVSHRIRFLYTPKHTSWLNQIELWFSILVRRLLKRGNFTSVEDLRERILAFIAYFNKTMAKPFKWTYKGRPLTV
;
A
#
# COMPACT_ATOMS: atom_id res chain seq x y z
N MET A 1 4.38 -29.26 9.49
CA MET A 1 3.49 -28.08 9.43
C MET A 1 3.92 -27.31 8.19
N GLU A 2 3.15 -27.34 7.13
CA GLU A 2 3.46 -26.56 5.93
C GLU A 2 3.04 -25.10 6.17
N TYR A 3 3.98 -24.19 6.09
CA TYR A 3 3.67 -22.77 6.14
C TYR A 3 3.21 -22.32 4.74
N TRP A 4 2.10 -21.60 4.67
CA TRP A 4 1.49 -21.04 3.44
C TRP A 4 2.37 -19.98 2.73
N LEU A 5 3.56 -19.70 3.26
CA LEU A 5 4.50 -18.65 2.81
C LEU A 5 5.20 -18.94 1.48
N ASN A 6 5.14 -20.19 1.01
CA ASN A 6 5.77 -20.53 -0.27
C ASN A 6 4.72 -20.47 -1.38
N ALA A 7 4.79 -19.42 -2.20
CA ALA A 7 4.06 -19.42 -3.45
C ALA A 7 4.42 -20.69 -4.22
N LYS A 8 3.41 -21.44 -4.67
CA LYS A 8 3.58 -22.53 -5.65
C LYS A 8 3.12 -21.97 -6.99
N PRO A 9 3.99 -21.28 -7.75
CA PRO A 9 3.60 -20.69 -9.02
C PRO A 9 3.40 -21.77 -10.07
N ASP A 10 2.39 -21.60 -10.93
CA ASP A 10 2.16 -22.47 -12.09
C ASP A 10 3.31 -22.37 -13.08
N ASP A 11 3.93 -21.20 -13.21
CA ASP A 11 5.15 -20.94 -13.99
C ASP A 11 6.24 -20.33 -13.09
N PRO A 12 7.19 -21.15 -12.60
CA PRO A 12 8.30 -20.67 -11.77
C PRO A 12 9.23 -19.68 -12.46
N VAL A 13 9.38 -19.77 -13.79
CA VAL A 13 10.28 -18.89 -14.55
C VAL A 13 9.67 -17.49 -14.67
N ALA A 14 8.39 -17.40 -15.05
CA ALA A 14 7.66 -16.14 -15.10
C ALA A 14 7.57 -15.50 -13.70
N PHE A 15 7.33 -16.31 -12.67
CA PHE A 15 7.32 -15.84 -11.29
C PHE A 15 8.65 -15.22 -10.88
N ALA A 16 9.77 -15.92 -11.12
CA ALA A 16 11.10 -15.42 -10.79
C ALA A 16 11.43 -14.12 -11.57
N ALA A 17 11.04 -14.04 -12.84
CA ALA A 17 11.21 -12.83 -13.64
C ALA A 17 10.43 -11.64 -13.05
N GLN A 18 9.17 -11.82 -12.68
CA GLN A 18 8.36 -10.77 -12.04
C GLN A 18 8.98 -10.31 -10.72
N VAL A 19 9.43 -11.25 -9.85
CA VAL A 19 10.11 -10.91 -8.60
C VAL A 19 11.37 -10.09 -8.87
N THR A 20 12.17 -10.49 -9.87
CA THR A 20 13.38 -9.77 -10.26
C THR A 20 13.06 -8.35 -10.72
N THR A 21 12.06 -8.17 -11.57
CA THR A 21 11.61 -6.84 -12.04
C THR A 21 11.24 -5.92 -10.89
N VAL A 22 10.48 -6.41 -9.90
CA VAL A 22 10.13 -5.60 -8.71
C VAL A 22 11.39 -5.20 -7.93
N CYS A 23 12.33 -6.13 -7.73
CA CYS A 23 13.58 -5.86 -7.02
C CYS A 23 14.46 -4.84 -7.76
N GLU A 24 14.53 -4.92 -9.09
CA GLU A 24 15.26 -3.97 -9.93
C GLU A 24 14.67 -2.56 -9.84
N VAL A 25 13.34 -2.44 -9.87
CA VAL A 25 12.65 -1.15 -9.68
C VAL A 25 12.97 -0.55 -8.31
N TYR A 26 13.00 -1.36 -7.24
CA TYR A 26 13.41 -0.86 -5.92
C TYR A 26 14.85 -0.35 -5.90
N GLN A 27 15.75 -0.99 -6.63
CA GLN A 27 17.14 -0.55 -6.73
C GLN A 27 17.29 0.73 -7.58
N GLN A 28 16.41 0.90 -8.56
CA GLN A 28 16.41 2.07 -9.46
C GLN A 28 15.66 3.28 -8.87
N ALA A 29 14.87 3.10 -7.83
CA ALA A 29 14.04 4.16 -7.25
C ALA A 29 14.80 5.46 -6.93
N PRO A 30 16.02 5.44 -6.35
CA PRO A 30 16.79 6.67 -6.14
C PRO A 30 17.13 7.40 -7.45
N ALA A 31 17.54 6.69 -8.49
CA ALA A 31 17.86 7.29 -9.78
C ALA A 31 16.63 7.85 -10.50
N ILE A 32 15.47 7.18 -10.34
CA ILE A 32 14.18 7.67 -10.84
C ILE A 32 13.79 8.97 -10.12
N ALA A 33 13.99 9.04 -8.80
CA ALA A 33 13.70 10.23 -8.00
C ALA A 33 14.60 11.42 -8.40
N GLU A 34 15.88 11.20 -8.70
CA GLU A 34 16.80 12.24 -9.20
C GLU A 34 16.33 12.82 -10.55
N GLN A 35 15.53 12.08 -11.32
CA GLN A 35 14.93 12.50 -12.58
C GLN A 35 13.52 13.09 -12.42
N GLY A 36 13.07 13.31 -11.18
CA GLY A 36 11.74 13.85 -10.87
C GLY A 36 10.60 12.82 -10.98
N GLY A 37 10.90 11.52 -10.91
CA GLY A 37 9.91 10.48 -10.88
C GLY A 37 9.70 9.90 -9.48
N HIS A 38 8.57 9.26 -9.25
CA HIS A 38 8.22 8.61 -7.98
C HIS A 38 8.03 7.10 -8.15
N VAL A 39 8.60 6.34 -7.23
CA VAL A 39 8.36 4.89 -7.09
C VAL A 39 7.68 4.65 -5.75
N LEU A 40 6.42 4.26 -5.79
CA LEU A 40 5.60 4.08 -4.61
C LEU A 40 5.21 2.60 -4.44
N SER A 41 5.42 2.08 -3.25
CA SER A 41 4.86 0.80 -2.81
C SER A 41 3.53 1.09 -2.14
N THR A 42 2.43 0.60 -2.71
CA THR A 42 1.05 0.98 -2.34
C THR A 42 0.26 -0.24 -1.92
N ASP A 43 -0.53 -0.12 -0.85
CA ASP A 43 -1.41 -1.19 -0.35
C ASP A 43 -2.46 -0.65 0.63
N GLU A 44 -3.42 -1.51 1.03
CA GLU A 44 -4.45 -1.23 2.00
C GLU A 44 -4.25 -2.00 3.30
N LYS A 45 -4.19 -1.28 4.41
CA LYS A 45 -4.35 -1.88 5.72
C LYS A 45 -5.80 -1.79 6.16
N THR A 46 -6.49 -2.92 6.04
CA THR A 46 -7.90 -3.07 6.41
C THR A 46 -8.08 -3.48 7.86
N GLY A 47 -9.31 -3.34 8.37
CA GLY A 47 -9.69 -3.88 9.67
C GLY A 47 -9.00 -3.19 10.86
N ILE A 48 -8.59 -1.94 10.73
CA ILE A 48 -8.02 -1.18 11.84
C ILE A 48 -9.15 -0.80 12.78
N GLN A 49 -9.22 -1.42 13.95
CA GLN A 49 -10.29 -1.21 14.91
C GLN A 49 -9.98 -0.05 15.88
N ALA A 50 -10.96 0.82 16.08
CA ALA A 50 -10.94 1.79 17.17
C ALA A 50 -11.36 1.09 18.47
N LEU A 51 -10.37 0.69 19.26
CA LEU A 51 -10.53 -0.05 20.50
C LEU A 51 -10.24 0.88 21.68
N GLU A 52 -11.22 1.06 22.57
CA GLU A 52 -11.08 1.72 23.85
C GLU A 52 -11.07 0.69 24.97
N ARG A 53 -10.14 0.81 25.92
CA ARG A 53 -10.13 -0.07 27.11
C ARG A 53 -11.37 0.19 27.95
N ALA A 54 -12.08 -0.86 28.36
CA ALA A 54 -13.32 -0.74 29.14
C ALA A 54 -13.09 -0.13 30.55
N ALA A 55 -11.86 -0.22 31.07
CA ALA A 55 -11.47 0.38 32.34
C ALA A 55 -10.02 0.88 32.31
N PRO A 56 -9.62 1.78 33.23
CA PRO A 56 -8.25 2.26 33.35
C PRO A 56 -7.26 1.13 33.67
N THR A 57 -6.10 1.15 33.03
CA THR A 57 -4.96 0.29 33.37
C THR A 57 -4.55 0.51 34.83
N LYS A 58 -4.40 -0.55 35.60
CA LYS A 58 -3.84 -0.47 36.96
C LYS A 58 -2.33 -0.27 36.88
N PRO A 59 -1.80 0.87 37.36
CA PRO A 59 -0.39 1.19 37.22
C PRO A 59 0.50 0.27 38.04
N LEU A 60 1.77 0.20 37.64
CA LEU A 60 2.83 -0.44 38.40
C LEU A 60 2.87 0.12 39.85
N ARG A 61 2.99 -0.77 40.84
CA ARG A 61 3.20 -0.44 42.27
C ARG A 61 4.27 -1.36 42.84
N PRO A 62 4.94 -0.98 43.96
CA PRO A 62 5.90 -1.87 44.60
C PRO A 62 5.27 -3.25 44.88
N GLY A 63 5.91 -4.31 44.38
CA GLY A 63 5.41 -5.69 44.49
C GLY A 63 4.26 -6.08 43.55
N LEU A 64 3.77 -5.18 42.71
CA LEU A 64 2.68 -5.45 41.74
C LEU A 64 3.06 -4.96 40.35
N VAL A 65 2.98 -5.86 39.36
CA VAL A 65 3.16 -5.51 37.95
C VAL A 65 1.99 -4.65 37.43
N GLU A 66 2.24 -3.88 36.38
CA GLU A 66 1.19 -3.21 35.64
C GLU A 66 0.16 -4.23 35.11
N ARG A 67 -1.12 -3.93 35.25
CA ARG A 67 -2.23 -4.77 34.81
C ARG A 67 -3.09 -3.98 33.83
N PRO A 68 -2.82 -4.06 32.52
CA PRO A 68 -3.67 -3.45 31.51
C PRO A 68 -5.02 -4.17 31.46
N GLU A 69 -6.09 -3.38 31.28
CA GLU A 69 -7.41 -3.94 30.98
C GLU A 69 -7.39 -4.70 29.66
N TYR A 70 -8.02 -5.85 29.62
CA TYR A 70 -8.07 -6.72 28.44
C TYR A 70 -9.43 -6.66 27.72
N GLU A 71 -10.48 -6.09 28.35
CA GLU A 71 -11.75 -5.84 27.70
C GLU A 71 -11.73 -4.52 26.95
N TYR A 72 -12.42 -4.48 25.81
CA TYR A 72 -12.46 -3.33 24.93
C TYR A 72 -13.87 -2.98 24.50
N LEU A 73 -14.17 -1.68 24.47
CA LEU A 73 -15.28 -1.09 23.73
C LEU A 73 -14.82 -0.90 22.26
N ARG A 74 -15.69 -1.26 21.33
CA ARG A 74 -15.40 -1.15 19.88
C ARG A 74 -16.22 -0.01 19.31
N HIS A 75 -15.53 1.00 18.77
CA HIS A 75 -16.15 2.20 18.19
C HIS A 75 -16.29 2.12 16.66
N GLY A 76 -15.75 1.10 16.02
CA GLY A 76 -15.80 0.89 14.57
C GLY A 76 -14.45 0.51 13.98
N THR A 77 -14.41 0.48 12.64
CA THR A 77 -13.26 0.00 11.87
C THR A 77 -12.92 1.01 10.78
N GLN A 78 -11.63 1.17 10.50
CA GLN A 78 -11.10 1.99 9.41
C GLN A 78 -10.23 1.15 8.46
N CYS A 79 -10.11 1.64 7.24
CA CYS A 79 -9.15 1.20 6.25
C CYS A 79 -8.17 2.35 5.96
N LEU A 80 -6.89 2.07 5.94
CA LEU A 80 -5.84 2.99 5.53
C LEU A 80 -5.32 2.55 4.17
N ILE A 81 -5.42 3.39 3.14
CA ILE A 81 -4.70 3.23 1.87
C ILE A 81 -3.47 4.13 1.95
N ALA A 82 -2.29 3.58 1.72
CA ALA A 82 -1.05 4.33 1.88
C ALA A 82 -0.04 4.01 0.79
N ASN A 83 0.78 5.01 0.48
CA ASN A 83 1.92 4.91 -0.42
C ASN A 83 3.21 5.09 0.39
N PHE A 84 4.13 4.15 0.27
CA PHE A 84 5.49 4.27 0.77
C PHE A 84 6.41 4.65 -0.39
N ASP A 85 6.97 5.85 -0.35
CA ASP A 85 7.95 6.29 -1.32
C ASP A 85 9.27 5.54 -1.07
N VAL A 86 9.65 4.75 -2.06
CA VAL A 86 10.81 3.84 -1.96
C VAL A 86 12.13 4.63 -1.88
N ALA A 87 12.21 5.77 -2.55
CA ALA A 87 13.43 6.57 -2.60
C ALA A 87 13.66 7.40 -1.32
N THR A 88 12.60 7.90 -0.70
CA THR A 88 12.69 8.75 0.49
C THR A 88 12.37 8.03 1.79
N GLY A 89 11.59 6.95 1.71
CA GLY A 89 11.06 6.23 2.87
C GLY A 89 9.91 6.94 3.57
N ALA A 90 9.33 7.95 2.95
CA ALA A 90 8.18 8.69 3.47
C ALA A 90 6.85 8.03 3.07
N VAL A 91 5.80 8.27 3.84
CA VAL A 91 4.43 7.91 3.48
C VAL A 91 3.75 9.11 2.82
N VAL A 92 3.30 8.94 1.58
CA VAL A 92 2.76 10.01 0.75
C VAL A 92 1.24 9.90 0.64
N ALA A 93 0.54 11.02 0.79
CA ALA A 93 -0.89 11.19 0.54
C ALA A 93 -1.78 10.08 1.13
N PRO A 94 -1.69 9.73 2.43
CA PRO A 94 -2.47 8.64 3.02
C PRO A 94 -3.97 8.96 3.00
N THR A 95 -4.80 7.96 2.71
CA THR A 95 -6.26 8.06 2.75
C THR A 95 -6.82 7.12 3.81
N ILE A 96 -7.70 7.61 4.68
CA ILE A 96 -8.35 6.81 5.72
C ILE A 96 -9.86 6.95 5.58
N GLY A 97 -10.54 5.82 5.47
CA GLY A 97 -11.98 5.75 5.32
C GLY A 97 -12.56 4.43 5.83
N PRO A 98 -13.89 4.28 5.81
CA PRO A 98 -14.57 3.07 6.28
C PRO A 98 -14.43 1.88 5.31
N SER A 99 -14.06 2.14 4.07
CA SER A 99 -14.07 1.16 2.98
C SER A 99 -12.80 1.23 2.12
N ARG A 100 -12.74 0.35 1.13
CA ARG A 100 -11.73 0.29 0.08
C ARG A 100 -12.38 -0.16 -1.23
N THR A 101 -13.25 0.65 -1.76
CA THR A 101 -13.89 0.39 -3.07
C THR A 101 -12.95 0.71 -4.23
N GLU A 102 -13.39 0.44 -5.46
CA GLU A 102 -12.68 0.85 -6.69
C GLU A 102 -12.50 2.38 -6.70
N GLU A 103 -13.53 3.10 -6.27
CA GLU A 103 -13.57 4.56 -6.21
C GLU A 103 -12.66 5.11 -5.11
N ASP A 104 -12.62 4.46 -3.94
CA ASP A 104 -11.73 4.84 -2.85
C ASP A 104 -10.25 4.75 -3.29
N PHE A 105 -9.90 3.65 -3.97
CA PHE A 105 -8.54 3.46 -4.48
C PHE A 105 -8.21 4.46 -5.59
N ALA A 106 -9.09 4.65 -6.57
CA ALA A 106 -8.89 5.64 -7.63
C ALA A 106 -8.77 7.07 -7.05
N GLY A 107 -9.60 7.42 -6.07
CA GLY A 107 -9.52 8.70 -5.35
C GLY A 107 -8.20 8.87 -4.60
N HIS A 108 -7.70 7.81 -3.97
CA HIS A 108 -6.38 7.81 -3.33
C HIS A 108 -5.24 8.06 -4.33
N ILE A 109 -5.28 7.40 -5.49
CA ILE A 109 -4.30 7.64 -6.57
C ILE A 109 -4.41 9.08 -7.07
N ALA A 110 -5.62 9.59 -7.32
CA ALA A 110 -5.82 10.98 -7.75
C ALA A 110 -5.25 11.99 -6.74
N GLN A 111 -5.49 11.78 -5.44
CA GLN A 111 -4.92 12.60 -4.37
C GLN A 111 -3.38 12.54 -4.38
N THR A 112 -2.82 11.36 -4.65
CA THR A 112 -1.36 11.18 -4.73
C THR A 112 -0.78 11.93 -5.92
N LEU A 113 -1.37 11.80 -7.11
CA LEU A 113 -0.95 12.49 -8.32
C LEU A 113 -0.99 14.02 -8.17
N ALA A 114 -1.95 14.53 -7.40
CA ALA A 114 -2.08 15.97 -7.13
C ALA A 114 -0.91 16.54 -6.30
N THR A 115 -0.11 15.71 -5.63
CA THR A 115 1.08 16.18 -4.88
C THR A 115 2.23 16.60 -5.80
N ASP A 116 2.31 16.02 -7.01
CA ASP A 116 3.27 16.38 -8.05
C ASP A 116 2.67 16.08 -9.44
N PRO A 117 1.86 17.01 -10.00
CA PRO A 117 1.03 16.74 -11.17
C PRO A 117 1.80 16.40 -12.45
N ASP A 118 3.02 16.88 -12.59
CA ASP A 118 3.84 16.71 -13.79
C ASP A 118 4.82 15.55 -13.72
N ALA A 119 4.98 14.94 -12.55
CA ALA A 119 5.91 13.85 -12.32
C ALA A 119 5.52 12.57 -13.05
N THR A 120 6.50 11.67 -13.21
CA THR A 120 6.26 10.30 -13.58
C THR A 120 6.03 9.45 -12.32
N TRP A 121 5.06 8.53 -12.38
CA TRP A 121 4.65 7.73 -11.25
C TRP A 121 4.70 6.25 -11.56
N LEU A 122 5.36 5.47 -10.72
CA LEU A 122 5.35 4.02 -10.76
C LEU A 122 4.83 3.47 -9.43
N PHE A 123 3.61 2.93 -9.45
CA PHE A 123 2.97 2.29 -8.30
C PHE A 123 3.24 0.79 -8.31
N ILE A 124 3.82 0.27 -7.24
CA ILE A 124 3.99 -1.17 -7.02
C ILE A 124 2.84 -1.62 -6.13
N VAL A 125 1.99 -2.49 -6.66
CA VAL A 125 0.75 -2.95 -6.04
C VAL A 125 0.62 -4.47 -6.11
N ASP A 126 -0.24 -5.05 -5.29
CA ASP A 126 -0.58 -6.47 -5.39
C ASP A 126 -1.61 -6.76 -6.50
N GLN A 127 -2.07 -8.02 -6.58
CA GLN A 127 -3.01 -8.48 -7.61
C GLN A 127 -4.49 -8.24 -7.27
N LEU A 128 -4.80 -7.39 -6.27
CA LEU A 128 -6.19 -7.13 -5.90
C LEU A 128 -6.99 -6.50 -7.06
N ASN A 129 -8.26 -6.87 -7.19
CA ASN A 129 -9.08 -6.46 -8.32
C ASN A 129 -9.26 -4.94 -8.43
N ILE A 130 -9.33 -4.22 -7.31
CA ILE A 130 -9.47 -2.76 -7.30
C ILE A 130 -8.27 -2.05 -7.95
N HIS A 131 -7.07 -2.68 -7.93
CA HIS A 131 -5.87 -2.18 -8.60
C HIS A 131 -5.90 -2.32 -10.12
N LYS A 132 -6.97 -2.94 -10.66
CA LYS A 132 -7.23 -3.12 -12.09
C LYS A 132 -8.65 -2.70 -12.44
N SER A 133 -9.18 -1.73 -11.68
CA SER A 133 -10.55 -1.27 -11.82
C SER A 133 -10.75 -0.40 -13.06
N GLU A 134 -12.01 -0.28 -13.49
CA GLU A 134 -12.40 0.67 -14.52
C GLU A 134 -12.12 2.11 -14.07
N ALA A 135 -12.45 2.46 -12.82
CA ALA A 135 -12.22 3.78 -12.26
C ALA A 135 -10.74 4.19 -12.36
N LEU A 136 -9.83 3.25 -12.06
CA LEU A 136 -8.39 3.50 -12.15
C LEU A 136 -7.92 3.69 -13.60
N VAL A 137 -8.41 2.87 -14.55
CA VAL A 137 -8.07 3.02 -15.98
C VAL A 137 -8.51 4.38 -16.50
N ARG A 138 -9.73 4.81 -16.17
CA ARG A 138 -10.25 6.14 -16.56
C ARG A 138 -9.42 7.27 -15.98
N LEU A 139 -9.07 7.19 -14.71
CA LEU A 139 -8.19 8.16 -14.05
C LEU A 139 -6.82 8.28 -14.75
N VAL A 140 -6.18 7.15 -15.05
CA VAL A 140 -4.86 7.13 -15.70
C VAL A 140 -4.95 7.66 -17.12
N ALA A 141 -5.98 7.29 -17.88
CA ALA A 141 -6.19 7.79 -19.23
C ALA A 141 -6.36 9.33 -19.24
N GLU A 142 -7.19 9.85 -18.35
CA GLU A 142 -7.40 11.30 -18.19
C GLU A 142 -6.09 12.01 -17.79
N ALA A 143 -5.44 11.55 -16.75
CA ALA A 143 -4.22 12.16 -16.21
C ALA A 143 -3.02 12.07 -17.19
N CYS A 144 -2.96 11.06 -18.04
CA CYS A 144 -1.96 10.92 -19.11
C CYS A 144 -2.37 11.62 -20.42
N GLY A 145 -3.58 12.20 -20.51
CA GLY A 145 -4.10 12.84 -21.72
C GLY A 145 -4.36 11.86 -22.88
N ILE A 146 -4.64 10.59 -22.57
CA ILE A 146 -4.90 9.53 -23.55
C ILE A 146 -6.33 9.71 -24.09
N LYS A 147 -6.45 9.88 -25.39
CA LYS A 147 -7.73 10.12 -26.08
C LYS A 147 -8.30 8.86 -26.75
N GLU A 148 -7.63 7.74 -26.57
CA GLU A 148 -8.06 6.47 -27.14
C GLU A 148 -9.39 6.01 -26.51
N GLU A 149 -10.23 5.32 -27.31
CA GLU A 149 -11.48 4.77 -26.82
C GLU A 149 -11.20 3.59 -25.87
N LEU A 150 -11.51 3.75 -24.59
CA LEU A 150 -11.27 2.73 -23.56
C LEU A 150 -12.18 1.51 -23.71
N GLY A 151 -13.30 1.64 -24.42
CA GLY A 151 -14.30 0.59 -24.59
C GLY A 151 -15.33 0.53 -23.47
N GLU A 152 -15.90 -0.65 -23.26
CA GLU A 152 -16.96 -0.92 -22.27
C GLU A 152 -16.56 -2.09 -21.36
N LYS A 153 -16.79 -1.94 -20.05
CA LYS A 153 -16.50 -2.97 -19.03
C LYS A 153 -17.18 -4.29 -19.42
N GLU A 154 -16.40 -5.37 -19.40
CA GLU A 154 -16.83 -6.75 -19.69
C GLU A 154 -17.34 -7.00 -21.14
N LYS A 155 -17.20 -6.03 -22.03
CA LYS A 155 -17.66 -6.17 -23.41
C LYS A 155 -16.55 -6.00 -24.43
N ARG A 156 -15.85 -4.86 -24.46
CA ARG A 156 -14.87 -4.55 -25.51
C ARG A 156 -13.80 -3.55 -25.07
N GLY A 157 -12.68 -3.54 -25.80
CA GLY A 157 -11.59 -2.59 -25.62
C GLY A 157 -10.76 -2.82 -24.37
N ILE A 158 -10.08 -1.79 -23.90
CA ILE A 158 -9.21 -1.83 -22.71
C ILE A 158 -10.00 -2.24 -21.47
N LEU A 159 -11.25 -1.82 -21.34
CA LEU A 159 -12.10 -2.13 -20.20
C LEU A 159 -12.68 -3.55 -20.19
N GLN A 160 -12.48 -4.35 -21.26
CA GLN A 160 -13.10 -5.66 -21.43
C GLN A 160 -12.79 -6.65 -20.29
N SER A 161 -11.56 -6.71 -19.85
CA SER A 161 -11.12 -7.71 -18.85
C SER A 161 -10.12 -7.15 -17.85
N MET A 162 -9.89 -7.88 -16.75
CA MET A 162 -8.82 -7.56 -15.80
C MET A 162 -7.42 -7.58 -16.45
N SER A 163 -7.22 -8.47 -17.44
CA SER A 163 -5.95 -8.57 -18.14
C SER A 163 -5.68 -7.35 -19.01
N THR A 164 -6.66 -6.95 -19.83
CA THR A 164 -6.52 -5.78 -20.72
C THR A 164 -6.38 -4.48 -19.94
N ARG A 165 -7.08 -4.36 -18.80
CA ARG A 165 -6.90 -3.21 -17.89
C ARG A 165 -5.52 -3.19 -17.25
N ALA A 166 -5.02 -4.35 -16.79
CA ALA A 166 -3.68 -4.45 -16.22
C ALA A 166 -2.60 -4.13 -17.24
N GLU A 167 -2.74 -4.60 -18.49
CA GLU A 167 -1.84 -4.29 -19.60
C GLU A 167 -1.76 -2.77 -19.85
N PHE A 168 -2.92 -2.11 -19.99
CA PHE A 168 -2.98 -0.66 -20.12
C PHE A 168 -2.32 0.08 -18.94
N LEU A 169 -2.61 -0.32 -17.70
CA LEU A 169 -2.06 0.31 -16.51
C LEU A 169 -0.55 0.07 -16.34
N SER A 170 -0.01 -0.96 -16.98
CA SER A 170 1.43 -1.30 -16.94
C SER A 170 2.22 -0.77 -18.13
N ASP A 171 1.58 -0.10 -19.06
CA ASP A 171 2.23 0.38 -20.29
C ASP A 171 3.36 1.36 -19.95
N VAL A 172 4.55 1.04 -20.46
CA VAL A 172 5.77 1.81 -20.17
C VAL A 172 5.79 3.20 -20.82
N SER A 173 4.92 3.45 -21.81
CA SER A 173 4.75 4.77 -22.43
C SER A 173 3.96 5.75 -21.56
N HIS A 174 3.22 5.26 -20.58
CA HIS A 174 2.46 6.10 -19.67
C HIS A 174 3.35 6.72 -18.61
N ARG A 175 3.14 8.01 -18.31
CA ARG A 175 3.81 8.66 -17.18
C ARG A 175 3.30 8.16 -15.81
N ILE A 176 2.10 7.56 -15.77
CA ILE A 176 1.50 6.94 -14.59
C ILE A 176 1.30 5.47 -14.91
N ARG A 177 1.98 4.60 -14.19
CA ARG A 177 1.94 3.16 -14.46
C ARG A 177 2.00 2.32 -13.20
N PHE A 178 1.53 1.08 -13.34
CA PHE A 178 1.42 0.12 -12.25
C PHE A 178 2.29 -1.11 -12.53
N LEU A 179 3.04 -1.53 -11.52
CA LEU A 179 3.79 -2.78 -11.51
C LEU A 179 3.15 -3.72 -10.49
N TYR A 180 2.65 -4.85 -10.99
CA TYR A 180 1.98 -5.83 -10.15
C TYR A 180 2.97 -6.83 -9.57
N THR A 181 2.94 -7.02 -8.23
CA THR A 181 3.70 -8.09 -7.60
C THR A 181 3.12 -9.46 -7.97
N PRO A 182 3.91 -10.54 -8.01
CA PRO A 182 3.39 -11.89 -8.21
C PRO A 182 2.37 -12.25 -7.12
N LYS A 183 1.44 -13.16 -7.43
CA LYS A 183 0.48 -13.67 -6.43
C LYS A 183 1.22 -14.28 -5.24
N HIS A 184 0.67 -14.09 -4.04
CA HIS A 184 1.22 -14.62 -2.78
C HIS A 184 2.62 -14.11 -2.40
N THR A 185 2.97 -12.89 -2.83
CA THR A 185 4.26 -12.25 -2.51
C THR A 185 4.09 -10.89 -1.82
N SER A 186 3.14 -10.76 -0.89
CA SER A 186 2.95 -9.52 -0.12
C SER A 186 4.25 -9.04 0.57
N TRP A 187 5.14 -9.96 0.92
CA TRP A 187 6.47 -9.67 1.45
C TRP A 187 7.37 -8.86 0.49
N LEU A 188 7.09 -8.85 -0.81
CA LEU A 188 7.75 -7.96 -1.78
C LEU A 188 7.25 -6.52 -1.68
N ASN A 189 6.05 -6.28 -1.17
CA ASN A 189 5.48 -4.95 -1.07
C ASN A 189 6.07 -4.21 0.14
N GLN A 190 6.93 -3.20 -0.08
CA GLN A 190 7.65 -2.51 1.00
C GLN A 190 6.74 -1.80 1.99
N ILE A 191 5.54 -1.36 1.57
CA ILE A 191 4.57 -0.72 2.47
C ILE A 191 4.16 -1.64 3.63
N GLU A 192 4.21 -2.97 3.45
CA GLU A 192 3.91 -3.94 4.51
C GLU A 192 4.91 -3.86 5.67
N LEU A 193 6.17 -3.53 5.38
CA LEU A 193 7.17 -3.25 6.42
C LEU A 193 6.77 -2.02 7.23
N TRP A 194 6.30 -0.96 6.55
CA TRP A 194 5.82 0.24 7.21
C TRP A 194 4.54 -0.01 8.00
N PHE A 195 3.58 -0.78 7.46
CA PHE A 195 2.39 -1.19 8.21
C PHE A 195 2.76 -1.94 9.50
N SER A 196 3.81 -2.76 9.47
CA SER A 196 4.33 -3.41 10.67
C SER A 196 4.88 -2.41 11.70
N ILE A 197 5.48 -1.30 11.26
CA ILE A 197 5.92 -0.21 12.14
C ILE A 197 4.71 0.49 12.76
N LEU A 198 3.70 0.86 11.95
CA LEU A 198 2.45 1.45 12.41
C LEU A 198 1.78 0.61 13.49
N VAL A 199 1.63 -0.70 13.22
CA VAL A 199 1.04 -1.63 14.20
C VAL A 199 1.82 -1.65 15.51
N ARG A 200 3.11 -1.82 15.46
CA ARG A 200 3.95 -1.94 16.66
C ARG A 200 4.05 -0.65 17.46
N ARG A 201 4.10 0.49 16.79
CA ARG A 201 4.34 1.79 17.44
C ARG A 201 3.06 2.48 17.90
N LEU A 202 1.96 2.32 17.15
CA LEU A 202 0.71 3.00 17.43
C LEU A 202 -0.43 2.04 17.79
N LEU A 203 -0.79 1.11 16.88
CA LEU A 203 -2.06 0.39 16.97
C LEU A 203 -2.07 -0.63 18.12
N LYS A 204 -1.00 -1.40 18.31
CA LYS A 204 -0.94 -2.49 19.30
C LYS A 204 -1.16 -2.02 20.75
N ARG A 205 -0.79 -0.77 21.05
CA ARG A 205 -0.88 -0.19 22.40
C ARG A 205 -1.83 1.01 22.46
N GLY A 206 -2.46 1.33 21.34
CA GLY A 206 -3.41 2.43 21.24
C GLY A 206 -4.64 2.19 22.11
N ASN A 207 -5.23 3.28 22.56
CA ASN A 207 -6.53 3.34 23.21
C ASN A 207 -7.29 4.43 22.46
N PHE A 208 -8.31 4.05 21.67
CA PHE A 208 -8.99 4.94 20.74
C PHE A 208 -10.45 5.08 21.16
N THR A 209 -10.85 6.28 21.51
CA THR A 209 -12.19 6.59 22.05
C THR A 209 -13.25 6.78 20.96
N SER A 210 -12.83 6.88 19.71
CA SER A 210 -13.72 6.96 18.54
C SER A 210 -12.96 6.60 17.25
N VAL A 211 -13.68 6.49 16.14
CA VAL A 211 -13.10 6.30 14.79
C VAL A 211 -12.31 7.53 14.37
N GLU A 212 -12.79 8.72 14.75
CA GLU A 212 -12.14 10.00 14.47
C GLU A 212 -10.82 10.12 15.23
N ASP A 213 -10.79 9.76 16.53
CA ASP A 213 -9.56 9.72 17.33
C ASP A 213 -8.53 8.75 16.72
N LEU A 214 -8.97 7.57 16.28
CA LEU A 214 -8.11 6.62 15.56
C LEU A 214 -7.52 7.25 14.30
N ARG A 215 -8.35 7.88 13.46
CA ARG A 215 -7.95 8.53 12.22
C ARG A 215 -6.92 9.64 12.47
N GLU A 216 -7.20 10.54 13.38
CA GLU A 216 -6.32 11.65 13.72
C GLU A 216 -4.98 11.18 14.22
N ARG A 217 -4.94 10.16 15.08
CA ARG A 217 -3.68 9.59 15.58
C ARG A 217 -2.88 8.87 14.52
N ILE A 218 -3.52 8.19 13.57
CA ILE A 218 -2.80 7.58 12.43
C ILE A 218 -2.16 8.68 11.59
N LEU A 219 -2.90 9.74 11.24
CA LEU A 219 -2.36 10.87 10.45
C LEU A 219 -1.24 11.60 11.19
N ALA A 220 -1.40 11.86 12.49
CA ALA A 220 -0.37 12.46 13.33
C ALA A 220 0.89 11.57 13.41
N PHE A 221 0.70 10.25 13.52
CA PHE A 221 1.82 9.31 13.50
C PHE A 221 2.55 9.30 12.15
N ILE A 222 1.83 9.36 11.03
CA ILE A 222 2.43 9.46 9.69
C ILE A 222 3.26 10.76 9.58
N ALA A 223 2.71 11.89 9.99
CA ALA A 223 3.41 13.17 9.98
C ALA A 223 4.68 13.12 10.86
N TYR A 224 4.59 12.55 12.04
CA TYR A 224 5.74 12.33 12.93
C TYR A 224 6.77 11.39 12.30
N PHE A 225 6.33 10.26 11.74
CA PHE A 225 7.19 9.29 11.07
C PHE A 225 7.96 9.95 9.92
N ASN A 226 7.25 10.67 9.05
CA ASN A 226 7.85 11.35 7.90
C ASN A 226 8.90 12.38 8.33
N LYS A 227 8.66 13.10 9.42
CA LYS A 227 9.59 14.12 9.94
C LYS A 227 10.83 13.53 10.62
N THR A 228 10.70 12.40 11.31
CA THR A 228 11.73 11.94 12.27
C THR A 228 12.31 10.57 11.95
N MET A 229 11.62 9.74 11.20
CA MET A 229 11.97 8.33 11.00
C MET A 229 12.05 7.90 9.53
N ALA A 230 11.55 8.72 8.61
CA ALA A 230 11.53 8.38 7.19
C ALA A 230 12.97 8.19 6.67
N LYS A 231 13.18 7.04 6.08
CA LYS A 231 14.41 6.67 5.35
C LYS A 231 14.10 5.48 4.44
N PRO A 232 14.76 5.37 3.29
CA PRO A 232 14.63 4.23 2.41
C PRO A 232 14.93 2.93 3.15
N PHE A 233 14.15 1.87 2.87
CA PHE A 233 14.54 0.54 3.33
C PHE A 233 15.75 0.05 2.52
N LYS A 234 16.74 -0.49 3.21
CA LYS A 234 17.86 -1.13 2.54
C LYS A 234 17.39 -2.44 1.93
N TRP A 235 17.02 -2.40 0.64
CA TRP A 235 16.55 -3.58 -0.07
C TRP A 235 17.74 -4.46 -0.48
N THR A 236 17.88 -5.62 0.15
CA THR A 236 19.01 -6.55 -0.08
C THR A 236 18.60 -7.81 -0.82
N TYR A 237 17.30 -8.04 -0.98
CA TYR A 237 16.80 -9.21 -1.69
C TYR A 237 17.00 -9.06 -3.20
N LYS A 238 17.59 -10.10 -3.83
CA LYS A 238 18.00 -10.09 -5.25
C LYS A 238 17.08 -10.91 -6.16
N GLY A 239 15.85 -11.17 -5.73
CA GLY A 239 14.87 -11.90 -6.56
C GLY A 239 15.06 -13.42 -6.63
N ARG A 240 15.92 -14.01 -5.81
CA ARG A 240 16.03 -15.46 -5.74
C ARG A 240 14.98 -16.01 -4.79
N PRO A 241 14.00 -16.81 -5.27
CA PRO A 241 13.06 -17.48 -4.37
C PRO A 241 13.84 -18.32 -3.35
N LEU A 242 13.34 -18.37 -2.13
CA LEU A 242 13.86 -19.30 -1.14
C LEU A 242 13.58 -20.71 -1.69
N THR A 243 14.62 -21.37 -2.18
CA THR A 243 14.56 -22.81 -2.47
C THR A 243 14.56 -23.54 -1.14
N VAL A 244 13.49 -24.29 -0.89
CA VAL A 244 13.41 -25.26 0.21
C VAL A 244 14.24 -26.47 -0.12
#